data_f81c6429a5f43c75ac213f255ac8b0aa
#
_entry.id   f81c6429a5f43c75ac213f255ac8b0aa
#
_cell.length_a   1.000
_cell.length_b   1.000
_cell.length_c   1.000
_cell.angle_alpha   90.00
_cell.angle_beta   90.00
_cell.angle_gamma   90.00
#
_symmetry.space_group_name_H-M   'P 1'
#
loop_
_entity.id
_entity.type
_entity.pdbx_description
1 polymer ?
#
loop_
_entity_poly.entity_id
_entity_poly.type
_entity_poly.pdbx_seq_one_letter_code
_entity_poly.pdbx_strand_id
1 'polypeptide(L)'
;MTSELHCERSNLYNEFYMTLIEAENAIVEEFSMYEEWLDKYEYLIELGKSLTDYPEASKTDDKLIKGCQSRVWLDYKVEDGKIFFNADSDAIITKGIISLLIGLYSGRTANEILSSDFSVVEKIGLKENLSPTRANGLVSMIAKVREIAALNV
;
A
#
# COMPACT_ATOMS: atom_id res chain seq x y z
N MET A 1 -2.37 -2.02 -25.39
CA MET A 1 -3.78 -2.14 -24.98
C MET A 1 -3.98 -3.02 -23.76
N THR A 2 -3.37 -4.18 -23.72
CA THR A 2 -3.53 -5.08 -22.58
C THR A 2 -2.99 -4.50 -21.28
N SER A 3 -1.86 -3.80 -21.31
CA SER A 3 -1.28 -3.16 -20.10
C SER A 3 -2.12 -1.97 -19.64
N GLU A 4 -2.65 -1.18 -20.56
CA GLU A 4 -3.54 -0.08 -20.22
C GLU A 4 -4.85 -0.58 -19.63
N LEU A 5 -5.44 -1.62 -20.23
CA LEU A 5 -6.63 -2.25 -19.71
C LEU A 5 -6.41 -2.83 -18.32
N HIS A 6 -5.23 -3.36 -18.07
CA HIS A 6 -4.88 -3.89 -16.75
C HIS A 6 -4.77 -2.79 -15.71
N CYS A 7 -4.13 -1.67 -16.04
CA CYS A 7 -4.03 -0.50 -15.15
C CYS A 7 -5.40 0.14 -14.91
N GLU A 8 -6.19 0.31 -15.96
CA GLU A 8 -7.55 0.83 -15.85
C GLU A 8 -8.43 -0.08 -15.00
N ARG A 9 -8.28 -1.39 -15.19
CA ARG A 9 -9.02 -2.37 -14.40
C ARG A 9 -8.68 -2.28 -12.92
N SER A 10 -7.40 -2.14 -12.57
CA SER A 10 -6.95 -1.95 -11.19
C SER A 10 -7.57 -0.70 -10.57
N ASN A 11 -7.52 0.42 -11.29
CA ASN A 11 -8.09 1.68 -10.81
C ASN A 11 -9.60 1.58 -10.68
N LEU A 12 -10.28 0.98 -11.66
CA LEU A 12 -11.72 0.79 -11.64
C LEU A 12 -12.15 -0.08 -10.45
N TYR A 13 -11.43 -1.14 -10.16
CA TYR A 13 -11.73 -2.00 -9.03
C TYR A 13 -11.64 -1.24 -7.72
N ASN A 14 -10.62 -0.39 -7.56
CA ASN A 14 -10.47 0.39 -6.35
C ASN A 14 -11.49 1.50 -6.21
N GLU A 15 -11.88 2.14 -7.32
CA GLU A 15 -12.73 3.32 -7.29
C GLU A 15 -14.22 3.01 -7.40
N PHE A 16 -14.61 2.04 -8.23
CA PHE A 16 -16.01 1.87 -8.61
C PHE A 16 -16.58 0.47 -8.39
N TYR A 17 -15.77 -0.58 -8.43
CA TYR A 17 -16.24 -1.95 -8.49
C TYR A 17 -15.95 -2.80 -7.28
N MET A 18 -15.04 -2.37 -6.41
CA MET A 18 -14.67 -3.13 -5.23
C MET A 18 -14.82 -2.30 -3.97
N THR A 19 -15.46 -2.88 -2.97
CA THR A 19 -15.35 -2.38 -1.61
C THR A 19 -13.93 -2.65 -1.11
N LEU A 20 -13.54 -1.99 -0.03
CA LEU A 20 -12.23 -2.24 0.57
C LEU A 20 -12.08 -3.71 0.96
N ILE A 21 -13.12 -4.31 1.55
CA ILE A 21 -13.10 -5.73 1.94
C ILE A 21 -12.89 -6.62 0.72
N GLU A 22 -13.57 -6.35 -0.37
CA GLU A 22 -13.40 -7.11 -1.60
C GLU A 22 -11.98 -6.97 -2.16
N ALA A 23 -11.40 -5.78 -2.12
CA ALA A 23 -10.03 -5.54 -2.56
C ALA A 23 -9.02 -6.26 -1.67
N GLU A 24 -9.22 -6.23 -0.35
CA GLU A 24 -8.38 -6.97 0.59
C GLU A 24 -8.45 -8.47 0.32
N ASN A 25 -9.64 -9.02 0.12
CA ASN A 25 -9.83 -10.43 -0.20
C ASN A 25 -9.18 -10.81 -1.53
N ALA A 26 -9.23 -9.93 -2.53
CA ALA A 26 -8.59 -10.17 -3.81
C ALA A 26 -7.06 -10.27 -3.68
N ILE A 27 -6.46 -9.46 -2.83
CA ILE A 27 -5.02 -9.53 -2.54
C ILE A 27 -4.67 -10.83 -1.81
N VAL A 28 -5.48 -11.23 -0.84
CA VAL A 28 -5.27 -12.51 -0.13
C VAL A 28 -5.29 -13.67 -1.13
N GLU A 29 -6.26 -13.67 -2.03
CA GLU A 29 -6.38 -14.70 -3.06
C GLU A 29 -5.19 -14.69 -4.00
N GLU A 30 -4.74 -13.52 -4.45
CA GLU A 30 -3.57 -13.36 -5.31
C GLU A 30 -2.32 -13.94 -4.66
N PHE A 31 -2.05 -13.61 -3.41
CA PHE A 31 -0.89 -14.13 -2.69
C PHE A 31 -1.00 -15.63 -2.42
N SER A 32 -2.20 -16.17 -2.30
CA SER A 32 -2.38 -17.60 -2.08
C SER A 32 -1.97 -18.46 -3.29
N MET A 33 -1.85 -17.86 -4.46
CA MET A 33 -1.38 -18.55 -5.66
C MET A 33 0.12 -18.83 -5.64
N TYR A 34 0.87 -18.15 -4.79
CA TYR A 34 2.31 -18.33 -4.67
C TYR A 34 2.62 -19.26 -3.51
N GLU A 35 3.22 -20.41 -3.80
CA GLU A 35 3.59 -21.40 -2.78
C GLU A 35 4.83 -20.99 -2.02
N GLU A 36 5.81 -20.43 -2.73
CA GLU A 36 7.09 -20.05 -2.15
C GLU A 36 7.11 -18.57 -1.77
N TRP A 37 7.74 -18.26 -0.64
CA TRP A 37 7.87 -16.88 -0.21
C TRP A 37 8.69 -16.03 -1.18
N LEU A 38 9.67 -16.65 -1.85
CA LEU A 38 10.45 -15.95 -2.87
C LEU A 38 9.54 -15.40 -4.00
N ASP A 39 8.54 -16.16 -4.42
CA ASP A 39 7.60 -15.71 -5.45
C ASP A 39 6.75 -14.53 -4.96
N LYS A 40 6.39 -14.55 -3.68
CA LYS A 40 5.66 -13.43 -3.05
C LYS A 40 6.54 -12.18 -3.01
N TYR A 41 7.82 -12.32 -2.72
CA TYR A 41 8.78 -11.21 -2.76
C TYR A 41 8.89 -10.62 -4.17
N GLU A 42 8.98 -11.46 -5.18
CA GLU A 42 9.04 -11.01 -6.57
C GLU A 42 7.79 -10.23 -6.95
N TYR A 43 6.64 -10.69 -6.50
CA TYR A 43 5.37 -9.98 -6.72
C TYR A 43 5.37 -8.61 -6.04
N LEU A 44 5.85 -8.54 -4.80
CA LEU A 44 5.99 -7.25 -4.09
C LEU A 44 6.91 -6.29 -4.84
N ILE A 45 8.04 -6.78 -5.34
CA ILE A 45 8.97 -5.97 -6.12
C ILE A 45 8.29 -5.42 -7.37
N GLU A 46 7.52 -6.24 -8.05
CA GLU A 46 6.77 -5.80 -9.23
C GLU A 46 5.74 -4.72 -8.88
N LEU A 47 5.03 -4.88 -7.76
CA LEU A 47 4.11 -3.85 -7.28
C LEU A 47 4.83 -2.53 -7.05
N GLY A 48 6.01 -2.58 -6.45
CA GLY A 48 6.82 -1.39 -6.18
C GLY A 48 7.21 -0.64 -7.45
N LYS A 49 7.46 -1.35 -8.52
CA LYS A 49 7.82 -0.74 -9.81
C LYS A 49 6.71 0.14 -10.39
N SER A 50 5.48 -0.04 -9.94
CA SER A 50 4.35 0.79 -10.37
C SER A 50 4.38 2.18 -9.76
N LEU A 51 5.17 2.41 -8.71
CA LEU A 51 5.31 3.71 -8.06
C LEU A 51 6.36 4.53 -8.81
N THR A 52 5.92 5.29 -9.81
CA THR A 52 6.84 6.03 -10.68
C THR A 52 6.69 7.55 -10.62
N ASP A 53 5.62 8.05 -10.00
CA ASP A 53 5.23 9.45 -10.12
C ASP A 53 5.44 10.29 -8.87
N TYR A 54 6.22 9.80 -7.91
CA TYR A 54 6.49 10.58 -6.70
C TYR A 54 7.55 11.66 -7.00
N PRO A 55 7.20 12.96 -6.87
CA PRO A 55 8.14 14.03 -7.24
C PRO A 55 9.36 14.05 -6.32
N GLU A 56 10.53 14.26 -6.91
CA GLU A 56 11.77 14.40 -6.12
C GLU A 56 11.68 15.55 -5.12
N ALA A 57 11.03 16.65 -5.51
CA ALA A 57 10.84 17.80 -4.62
C ALA A 57 9.99 17.49 -3.40
N SER A 58 9.20 16.42 -3.45
CA SER A 58 8.34 15.97 -2.34
C SER A 58 9.04 14.99 -1.41
N LYS A 59 10.27 14.60 -1.70
CA LYS A 59 11.08 13.71 -0.84
C LYS A 59 11.72 14.52 0.29
N THR A 60 10.87 15.02 1.17
CA THR A 60 11.27 15.86 2.29
C THR A 60 11.10 15.11 3.61
N ASP A 61 11.77 15.57 4.66
CA ASP A 61 11.77 14.89 5.95
C ASP A 61 10.39 14.82 6.58
N ASP A 62 9.52 15.80 6.32
CA ASP A 62 8.16 15.81 6.84
C ASP A 62 7.26 14.75 6.21
N LYS A 63 7.65 14.21 5.07
CA LYS A 63 6.94 13.12 4.39
C LYS A 63 7.46 11.73 4.77
N LEU A 64 8.59 11.64 5.45
CA LEU A 64 9.15 10.37 5.87
C LEU A 64 8.28 9.70 6.93
N ILE A 65 8.06 8.40 6.75
CA ILE A 65 7.42 7.58 7.77
C ILE A 65 8.47 7.21 8.81
N LYS A 66 8.28 7.65 10.04
CA LYS A 66 9.18 7.33 11.15
C LYS A 66 9.00 5.88 11.55
N GLY A 67 10.10 5.25 11.95
CA GLY A 67 10.09 3.84 12.37
C GLY A 67 10.44 2.86 11.27
N CYS A 68 10.72 3.34 10.07
CA CYS A 68 11.25 2.53 8.98
C CYS A 68 12.76 2.70 8.90
N GLN A 69 13.49 1.59 8.72
CA GLN A 69 14.94 1.66 8.53
C GLN A 69 15.29 2.27 7.17
N SER A 70 14.58 1.87 6.14
CA SER A 70 14.68 2.48 4.82
C SER A 70 13.87 3.77 4.78
N ARG A 71 14.21 4.66 3.85
CA ARG A 71 13.43 5.87 3.65
C ARG A 71 12.14 5.52 2.92
N VAL A 72 11.02 5.91 3.50
CA VAL A 72 9.69 5.76 2.89
C VAL A 72 9.01 7.12 2.99
N TRP A 73 8.67 7.69 1.84
CA TRP A 73 7.93 8.94 1.78
C TRP A 73 6.48 8.63 1.45
N LEU A 74 5.57 9.28 2.16
CA LEU A 74 4.13 9.13 1.94
C LEU A 74 3.50 10.52 1.90
N ASP A 75 2.75 10.76 0.84
CA ASP A 75 1.97 11.97 0.69
C ASP A 75 0.52 11.60 0.38
N TYR A 76 -0.40 12.55 0.51
CA TYR A 76 -1.79 12.29 0.21
C TYR A 76 -2.50 13.58 -0.20
N LYS A 77 -3.63 13.41 -0.88
CA LYS A 77 -4.58 14.49 -1.15
C LYS A 77 -5.98 13.96 -0.93
N VAL A 78 -6.92 14.87 -0.67
CA VAL A 78 -8.33 14.52 -0.49
C VAL A 78 -9.12 15.13 -1.64
N GLU A 79 -9.87 14.29 -2.35
CA GLU A 79 -10.77 14.72 -3.43
C GLU A 79 -12.10 13.98 -3.27
N ASP A 80 -13.20 14.73 -3.29
CA ASP A 80 -14.56 14.18 -3.18
C ASP A 80 -14.74 13.26 -1.97
N GLY A 81 -14.13 13.63 -0.84
CA GLY A 81 -14.19 12.86 0.39
C GLY A 81 -13.36 11.59 0.42
N LYS A 82 -12.55 11.35 -0.60
CA LYS A 82 -11.68 10.18 -0.70
C LYS A 82 -10.23 10.59 -0.55
N ILE A 83 -9.45 9.74 0.09
CA ILE A 83 -8.02 9.98 0.34
C ILE A 83 -7.20 9.23 -0.72
N PHE A 84 -6.38 9.96 -1.45
CA PHE A 84 -5.50 9.40 -2.46
C PHE A 84 -4.06 9.51 -1.98
N PHE A 85 -3.39 8.37 -1.88
CA PHE A 85 -2.01 8.29 -1.39
C PHE A 85 -1.03 8.22 -2.54
N ASN A 86 0.15 8.78 -2.33
CA ASN A 86 1.31 8.60 -3.19
C ASN A 86 2.52 8.34 -2.32
N ALA A 87 3.45 7.52 -2.78
CA ALA A 87 4.58 7.10 -1.97
C ALA A 87 5.79 6.73 -2.82
N ASP A 88 6.94 6.71 -2.19
CA ASP A 88 8.15 6.13 -2.76
C ASP A 88 9.04 5.62 -1.63
N SER A 89 10.04 4.83 -1.98
CA SER A 89 11.04 4.33 -1.05
C SER A 89 12.37 4.12 -1.77
N ASP A 90 13.46 4.19 -1.01
CA ASP A 90 14.81 3.91 -1.51
C ASP A 90 15.19 2.43 -1.46
N ALA A 91 14.30 1.57 -0.95
CA ALA A 91 14.53 0.13 -0.84
C ALA A 91 13.47 -0.65 -1.60
N ILE A 92 13.89 -1.62 -2.39
CA ILE A 92 13.04 -2.34 -3.35
C ILE A 92 11.87 -3.07 -2.67
N ILE A 93 12.14 -3.81 -1.60
CA ILE A 93 11.09 -4.57 -0.89
C ILE A 93 10.15 -3.62 -0.15
N THR A 94 10.71 -2.63 0.51
CA THR A 94 9.91 -1.61 1.23
C THR A 94 9.02 -0.83 0.27
N LYS A 95 9.53 -0.52 -0.92
CA LYS A 95 8.74 0.13 -1.98
C LYS A 95 7.57 -0.76 -2.40
N GLY A 96 7.79 -2.08 -2.51
CA GLY A 96 6.71 -3.04 -2.79
C GLY A 96 5.66 -3.07 -1.70
N ILE A 97 6.08 -3.05 -0.45
CA ILE A 97 5.17 -3.08 0.70
C ILE A 97 4.29 -1.83 0.75
N ILE A 98 4.89 -0.65 0.61
CA ILE A 98 4.10 0.59 0.62
C ILE A 98 3.19 0.66 -0.61
N SER A 99 3.64 0.16 -1.76
CA SER A 99 2.80 0.07 -2.95
C SER A 99 1.56 -0.79 -2.72
N LEU A 100 1.73 -1.94 -2.07
CA LEU A 100 0.61 -2.81 -1.71
C LEU A 100 -0.40 -2.08 -0.83
N LEU A 101 0.08 -1.40 0.21
CA LEU A 101 -0.79 -0.68 1.14
C LEU A 101 -1.55 0.45 0.46
N ILE A 102 -0.86 1.33 -0.26
CA ILE A 102 -1.56 2.44 -0.90
C ILE A 102 -2.44 1.98 -2.06
N GLY A 103 -2.10 0.86 -2.69
CA GLY A 103 -2.97 0.26 -3.71
C GLY A 103 -4.32 -0.18 -3.16
N LEU A 104 -4.36 -0.63 -1.91
CA LEU A 104 -5.59 -1.04 -1.23
C LEU A 104 -6.37 0.15 -0.68
N TYR A 105 -5.68 1.07 -0.01
CA TYR A 105 -6.32 2.10 0.80
C TYR A 105 -6.47 3.44 0.10
N SER A 106 -5.81 3.67 -1.02
CA SER A 106 -5.99 4.89 -1.81
C SER A 106 -7.37 4.90 -2.47
N GLY A 107 -7.96 6.08 -2.60
CA GLY A 107 -9.29 6.22 -3.20
C GLY A 107 -10.44 5.80 -2.29
N ARG A 108 -10.19 5.67 -0.99
CA ARG A 108 -11.19 5.30 0.02
C ARG A 108 -11.51 6.48 0.91
N THR A 109 -12.69 6.46 1.51
CA THR A 109 -13.05 7.45 2.53
C THR A 109 -12.26 7.18 3.82
N ALA A 110 -12.13 8.21 4.66
CA ALA A 110 -11.50 8.05 5.96
C ALA A 110 -12.19 6.96 6.79
N ASN A 111 -13.52 6.93 6.76
CA ASN A 111 -14.29 5.93 7.53
C ASN A 111 -14.05 4.51 7.03
N GLU A 112 -13.93 4.30 5.73
CA GLU A 112 -13.59 2.98 5.18
C GLU A 112 -12.22 2.52 5.67
N ILE A 113 -11.24 3.39 5.62
CA ILE A 113 -9.87 3.06 6.07
C ILE A 113 -9.87 2.74 7.56
N LEU A 114 -10.51 3.58 8.38
CA LEU A 114 -10.56 3.38 9.83
C LEU A 114 -11.34 2.14 10.25
N SER A 115 -12.29 1.69 9.43
CA SER A 115 -13.05 0.47 9.70
C SER A 115 -12.27 -0.81 9.40
N SER A 116 -11.17 -0.71 8.64
CA SER A 116 -10.33 -1.86 8.33
C SER A 116 -9.44 -2.20 9.52
N ASP A 117 -9.29 -3.51 9.78
CA ASP A 117 -8.35 -3.99 10.80
C ASP A 117 -6.96 -4.26 10.22
N PHE A 118 -6.75 -4.04 8.92
CA PHE A 118 -5.50 -4.30 8.21
C PHE A 118 -5.03 -5.75 8.33
N SER A 119 -5.94 -6.67 8.58
CA SER A 119 -5.63 -8.09 8.73
C SER A 119 -5.09 -8.73 7.44
N VAL A 120 -5.27 -8.06 6.31
CA VAL A 120 -4.75 -8.51 5.01
C VAL A 120 -3.24 -8.82 5.09
N VAL A 121 -2.47 -8.01 5.82
CA VAL A 121 -1.01 -8.21 5.94
C VAL A 121 -0.66 -9.50 6.67
N GLU A 122 -1.48 -9.90 7.63
CA GLU A 122 -1.30 -11.16 8.34
C GLU A 122 -1.75 -12.35 7.48
N LYS A 123 -2.88 -12.19 6.81
CA LYS A 123 -3.46 -13.25 5.96
C LYS A 123 -2.55 -13.63 4.79
N ILE A 124 -1.80 -12.69 4.25
CA ILE A 124 -0.84 -12.98 3.18
C ILE A 124 0.52 -13.46 3.73
N GLY A 125 0.69 -13.50 5.04
CA GLY A 125 1.92 -13.95 5.69
C GLY A 125 3.06 -12.94 5.62
N LEU A 126 2.76 -11.69 5.34
CA LEU A 126 3.77 -10.66 5.13
C LEU A 126 4.58 -10.40 6.40
N LYS A 127 3.89 -10.19 7.50
CA LYS A 127 4.52 -9.84 8.78
C LYS A 127 5.45 -10.94 9.30
N GLU A 128 5.05 -12.20 9.14
CA GLU A 128 5.80 -13.36 9.62
C GLU A 128 7.08 -13.62 8.82
N ASN A 129 7.09 -13.23 7.54
CA ASN A 129 8.18 -13.53 6.63
C ASN A 129 9.12 -12.34 6.38
N LEU A 130 8.87 -11.21 7.03
CA LEU A 130 9.77 -10.07 7.00
C LEU A 130 10.77 -10.16 8.14
N SER A 131 11.95 -9.56 7.95
CA SER A 131 12.87 -9.36 9.07
C SER A 131 12.18 -8.51 10.14
N PRO A 132 12.61 -8.59 11.42
CA PRO A 132 12.01 -7.77 12.47
C PRO A 132 12.00 -6.28 12.15
N THR A 133 13.06 -5.77 11.53
CA THR A 133 13.16 -4.36 11.14
C THR A 133 12.12 -3.98 10.08
N ARG A 134 11.95 -4.83 9.07
CA ARG A 134 10.93 -4.61 8.04
C ARG A 134 9.52 -4.76 8.57
N ALA A 135 9.31 -5.72 9.48
CA ALA A 135 8.01 -5.89 10.12
C ALA A 135 7.63 -4.65 10.95
N ASN A 136 8.61 -4.06 11.65
CA ASN A 136 8.39 -2.80 12.38
C ASN A 136 8.05 -1.66 11.42
N GLY A 137 8.73 -1.60 10.27
CA GLY A 137 8.42 -0.62 9.23
C GLY A 137 7.00 -0.76 8.70
N LEU A 138 6.53 -1.98 8.50
CA LEU A 138 5.16 -2.24 8.08
C LEU A 138 4.15 -1.73 9.11
N VAL A 139 4.38 -1.98 10.38
CA VAL A 139 3.54 -1.46 11.47
C VAL A 139 3.49 0.08 11.42
N SER A 140 4.64 0.71 11.21
CA SER A 140 4.72 2.17 11.08
C SER A 140 3.97 2.71 9.88
N MET A 141 4.02 2.02 8.75
CA MET A 141 3.27 2.38 7.55
C MET A 141 1.76 2.33 7.79
N ILE A 142 1.29 1.26 8.42
CA ILE A 142 -0.13 1.09 8.77
C ILE A 142 -0.58 2.19 9.73
N ALA A 143 0.23 2.47 10.74
CA ALA A 143 -0.08 3.53 11.71
C ALA A 143 -0.19 4.90 11.02
N LYS A 144 0.67 5.17 10.05
CA LYS A 144 0.64 6.44 9.31
C LYS A 144 -0.60 6.56 8.43
N VAL A 145 -0.98 5.49 7.75
CA VAL A 145 -2.22 5.47 6.95
C VAL A 145 -3.44 5.73 7.83
N ARG A 146 -3.51 5.08 8.99
CA ARG A 146 -4.59 5.30 9.96
C ARG A 146 -4.60 6.73 10.51
N GLU A 147 -3.43 7.27 10.82
CA GLU A 147 -3.30 8.65 11.30
C GLU A 147 -3.85 9.63 10.28
N ILE A 148 -3.47 9.48 9.02
CA ILE A 148 -3.95 10.34 7.94
C ILE A 148 -5.47 10.23 7.81
N ALA A 149 -6.02 9.02 7.87
CA ALA A 149 -7.46 8.81 7.82
C ALA A 149 -8.17 9.51 8.99
N ALA A 150 -7.63 9.37 10.21
CA ALA A 150 -8.19 10.01 11.40
C ALA A 150 -8.21 11.54 11.31
N LEU A 151 -7.21 12.12 10.65
CA LEU A 151 -7.13 13.57 10.44
C LEU A 151 -8.14 14.09 9.41
N ASN A 152 -8.73 13.21 8.62
CA ASN A 152 -9.58 13.58 7.48
C ASN A 152 -11.01 13.01 7.59
N VAL A 153 -11.45 12.71 8.79
CA VAL A 153 -12.82 12.20 9.03
C VAL A 153 -13.86 13.28 8.77
#